data_4bff0b945938f1d5aa9c3c3db32fe43b
#
_entry.id   4bff0b945938f1d5aa9c3c3db32fe43b
#
_cell.length_a   1.000
_cell.length_b   1.000
_cell.length_c   1.000
_cell.angle_alpha   90.00
_cell.angle_beta   90.00
_cell.angle_gamma   90.00
#
_symmetry.space_group_name_H-M   'P 1'
#
loop_
_entity.id
_entity.type
_entity.pdbx_description
1 polymer ?
#
loop_
_entity_poly.entity_id
_entity_poly.type
_entity_poly.pdbx_seq_one_letter_code
_entity_poly.pdbx_strand_id
1 'polypeptide(L)'
;MVEAVTIQRPRRWDARFSEDMDNAAVDRVLKLEPFRDMDHDRFPDTLSLAGIVSNDTRIVRFQDGDIVMREGDYGNSAFLVISGQVRVVLPPGLPETMLGRAPSEKKSLLQAVAQLWRNPPYPEVRDSYTAEENKGTASRIGGDQEARIFIQDVPTVLNEHRTATLGAGDMFGEIAALGRSQRTATVLSDGPAELLEIRWQGLRDIRRRVDDFRKHVDRLYRERSLASHLQATPMFQHLDQEAINRIVDETLFETYGDFDWHTQYQRSRDES
;
A
#
# COMPACT_ATOMS: atom_id res chain seq x y z
N MET A 1 -2.24 24.33 32.40
CA MET A 1 -1.39 24.09 31.24
C MET A 1 -1.31 22.58 31.12
N VAL A 2 -1.88 22.02 30.06
CA VAL A 2 -1.70 20.59 29.75
C VAL A 2 -0.29 20.48 29.19
N GLU A 3 0.61 19.78 29.88
CA GLU A 3 1.92 19.44 29.37
C GLU A 3 1.72 18.70 28.02
N ALA A 4 2.27 19.26 26.96
CA ALA A 4 2.26 18.60 25.67
C ALA A 4 3.07 17.29 25.81
N VAL A 5 2.39 16.17 25.83
CA VAL A 5 3.04 14.85 25.87
C VAL A 5 3.90 14.75 24.62
N THR A 6 5.21 14.73 24.80
CA THR A 6 6.16 14.58 23.69
C THR A 6 6.12 13.14 23.23
N ILE A 7 5.56 12.89 22.05
CA ILE A 7 5.53 11.56 21.45
C ILE A 7 6.94 11.15 21.08
N GLN A 8 7.45 10.09 21.70
CA GLN A 8 8.78 9.58 21.43
C GLN A 8 8.79 8.78 20.12
N ARG A 9 9.60 9.21 19.17
CA ARG A 9 9.78 8.51 17.89
C ARG A 9 10.55 7.20 18.07
N PRO A 10 10.28 6.19 17.20
CA PRO A 10 11.09 4.97 17.16
C PRO A 10 12.58 5.28 16.98
N ARG A 11 13.44 4.59 17.72
CA ARG A 11 14.89 4.68 17.54
C ARG A 11 15.32 3.89 16.30
N ARG A 12 15.11 4.50 15.14
CA ARG A 12 15.53 3.96 13.85
C ARG A 12 16.31 5.03 13.09
N TRP A 13 17.10 4.61 12.11
CA TRP A 13 17.90 5.48 11.25
C TRP A 13 17.05 6.24 10.20
N ASP A 14 15.85 5.77 9.92
CA ASP A 14 14.97 6.34 8.93
C ASP A 14 14.33 7.67 9.40
N ALA A 15 14.22 8.62 8.48
CA ALA A 15 13.56 9.89 8.74
C ALA A 15 12.06 9.72 8.95
N ARG A 16 11.41 10.74 9.51
CA ARG A 16 9.94 10.84 9.55
C ARG A 16 9.35 10.71 8.15
N PHE A 17 8.18 10.06 8.06
CA PHE A 17 7.49 9.92 6.80
C PHE A 17 6.83 11.24 6.35
N SER A 18 6.25 11.99 7.29
CA SER A 18 5.70 13.33 7.06
C SER A 18 5.90 14.22 8.29
N GLU A 19 6.17 15.48 8.07
CA GLU A 19 6.24 16.48 9.14
C GLU A 19 4.82 16.91 9.61
N ASP A 20 3.78 16.68 8.80
CA ASP A 20 2.40 17.04 9.10
C ASP A 20 1.73 16.12 10.14
N MET A 21 2.41 15.03 10.54
CA MET A 21 1.93 14.14 11.60
C MET A 21 2.26 14.71 12.97
N ASP A 22 1.61 15.82 13.33
CA ASP A 22 1.67 16.43 14.65
C ASP A 22 0.89 15.60 15.71
N ASN A 23 0.93 16.03 16.97
CA ASN A 23 0.28 15.31 18.06
C ASN A 23 -1.25 15.21 17.85
N ALA A 24 -1.89 16.23 17.26
CA ALA A 24 -3.33 16.21 17.01
C ALA A 24 -3.70 15.21 15.90
N ALA A 25 -2.89 15.14 14.85
CA ALA A 25 -3.06 14.14 13.79
C ALA A 25 -2.84 12.71 14.31
N VAL A 26 -1.82 12.50 15.14
CA VAL A 26 -1.57 11.21 15.80
C VAL A 26 -2.73 10.81 16.69
N ASP A 27 -3.21 11.71 17.57
CA ASP A 27 -4.36 11.44 18.44
C ASP A 27 -5.63 11.12 17.65
N ARG A 28 -5.82 11.78 16.49
CA ARG A 28 -6.93 11.48 15.57
C ARG A 28 -6.81 10.06 15.03
N VAL A 29 -5.64 9.66 14.54
CA VAL A 29 -5.39 8.33 14.00
C VAL A 29 -5.58 7.24 15.05
N LEU A 30 -5.08 7.45 16.27
CA LEU A 30 -5.21 6.49 17.37
C LEU A 30 -6.67 6.24 17.80
N LYS A 31 -7.60 7.13 17.45
CA LYS A 31 -9.05 6.94 17.69
C LYS A 31 -9.77 6.18 16.61
N LEU A 32 -9.12 5.91 15.48
CA LEU A 32 -9.69 5.16 14.37
C LEU A 32 -9.46 3.66 14.54
N GLU A 33 -10.39 2.84 14.05
CA GLU A 33 -10.12 1.43 13.86
C GLU A 33 -9.08 1.24 12.74
N PRO A 34 -8.13 0.30 12.89
CA PRO A 34 -8.00 -0.66 14.00
C PRO A 34 -7.16 -0.16 15.18
N PHE A 35 -6.60 1.05 15.16
CA PHE A 35 -5.65 1.54 16.19
C PHE A 35 -6.27 1.72 17.55
N ARG A 36 -7.54 2.15 17.61
CA ARG A 36 -8.29 2.39 18.87
C ARG A 36 -8.34 1.14 19.75
N ASP A 37 -8.46 -0.02 19.13
CA ASP A 37 -8.69 -1.29 19.84
C ASP A 37 -7.37 -2.04 20.09
N MET A 38 -6.21 -1.43 19.75
CA MET A 38 -4.90 -2.02 20.02
C MET A 38 -4.49 -1.82 21.47
N ASP A 39 -3.99 -2.88 22.07
CA ASP A 39 -3.41 -2.85 23.41
C ASP A 39 -2.06 -2.11 23.39
N HIS A 40 -2.03 -0.91 23.96
CA HIS A 40 -0.85 -0.05 23.99
C HIS A 40 0.28 -0.63 24.86
N ASP A 41 -0.02 -1.48 25.85
CA ASP A 41 0.97 -2.09 26.74
C ASP A 41 1.87 -3.12 26.01
N ARG A 42 1.44 -3.55 24.83
CA ARG A 42 2.28 -4.41 23.95
C ARG A 42 3.41 -3.66 23.26
N PHE A 43 3.41 -2.33 23.32
CA PHE A 43 4.41 -1.50 22.70
C PHE A 43 5.39 -0.97 23.76
N PRO A 44 6.69 -1.27 23.65
CA PRO A 44 7.66 -0.70 24.59
C PRO A 44 7.78 0.81 24.42
N ASP A 45 8.18 1.53 25.47
CA ASP A 45 8.32 2.99 25.45
C ASP A 45 9.19 3.48 24.29
N THR A 46 10.23 2.73 23.92
CA THR A 46 11.14 3.05 22.80
C THR A 46 10.52 2.86 21.42
N LEU A 47 9.34 2.25 21.34
CA LEU A 47 8.61 1.98 20.12
C LEU A 47 7.09 1.98 20.39
N SER A 48 6.59 3.05 20.99
CA SER A 48 5.17 3.20 21.30
C SER A 48 4.31 3.25 20.03
N LEU A 49 3.05 2.85 20.12
CA LEU A 49 2.11 2.93 18.99
C LEU A 49 2.00 4.36 18.46
N ALA A 50 1.88 5.35 19.35
CA ALA A 50 1.88 6.76 18.98
C ALA A 50 3.17 7.18 18.25
N GLY A 51 4.32 6.68 18.71
CA GLY A 51 5.61 6.91 18.06
C GLY A 51 5.68 6.32 16.67
N ILE A 52 5.16 5.09 16.47
CA ILE A 52 5.08 4.46 15.14
C ILE A 52 4.16 5.28 14.23
N VAL A 53 2.97 5.64 14.69
CA VAL A 53 2.03 6.47 13.92
C VAL A 53 2.67 7.80 13.54
N SER A 54 3.29 8.50 14.48
CA SER A 54 3.97 9.78 14.19
C SER A 54 5.12 9.67 13.20
N ASN A 55 5.87 8.57 13.22
CA ASN A 55 7.07 8.41 12.40
C ASN A 55 6.81 7.76 11.05
N ASP A 56 5.83 6.86 10.96
CA ASP A 56 5.68 5.93 9.86
C ASP A 56 4.39 6.09 9.08
N THR A 57 3.58 7.12 9.39
CA THR A 57 2.34 7.36 8.67
C THR A 57 2.25 8.79 8.15
N ARG A 58 1.39 9.00 7.18
CA ARG A 58 0.93 10.32 6.73
C ARG A 58 -0.55 10.27 6.31
N ILE A 59 -1.25 11.39 6.47
CA ILE A 59 -2.62 11.54 5.99
C ILE A 59 -2.57 12.18 4.62
N VAL A 60 -3.16 11.51 3.63
CA VAL A 60 -3.18 11.95 2.23
C VAL A 60 -4.61 12.12 1.78
N ARG A 61 -4.91 13.23 1.08
CA ARG A 61 -6.25 13.54 0.54
C ARG A 61 -6.25 13.37 -0.95
N PHE A 62 -7.30 12.71 -1.43
CA PHE A 62 -7.53 12.46 -2.85
C PHE A 62 -8.86 13.08 -3.27
N GLN A 63 -8.92 13.50 -4.52
CA GLN A 63 -10.14 13.97 -5.14
C GLN A 63 -10.70 12.88 -6.06
N ASP A 64 -11.92 13.10 -6.55
CA ASP A 64 -12.56 12.17 -7.47
C ASP A 64 -11.66 11.84 -8.68
N GLY A 65 -11.54 10.55 -8.98
CA GLY A 65 -10.73 10.04 -10.07
C GLY A 65 -9.22 10.03 -9.83
N ASP A 66 -8.70 10.57 -8.70
CA ASP A 66 -7.28 10.48 -8.41
C ASP A 66 -6.84 9.02 -8.28
N ILE A 67 -5.77 8.66 -8.97
CA ILE A 67 -5.15 7.35 -8.84
C ILE A 67 -4.30 7.35 -7.56
N VAL A 68 -4.71 6.51 -6.61
CA VAL A 68 -3.99 6.32 -5.33
C VAL A 68 -2.74 5.45 -5.54
N MET A 69 -2.90 4.34 -6.25
CA MET A 69 -1.80 3.46 -6.65
C MET A 69 -2.11 2.81 -7.99
N ARG A 70 -1.07 2.43 -8.74
CA ARG A 70 -1.19 1.79 -10.06
C ARG A 70 -0.63 0.39 -10.02
N GLU A 71 -1.35 -0.53 -10.64
CA GLU A 71 -0.85 -1.88 -10.89
C GLU A 71 0.53 -1.84 -11.56
N GLY A 72 1.44 -2.69 -11.11
CA GLY A 72 2.81 -2.79 -11.65
C GLY A 72 3.82 -1.78 -11.09
N ASP A 73 3.41 -0.70 -10.41
CA ASP A 73 4.34 0.19 -9.72
C ASP A 73 4.91 -0.48 -8.46
N TYR A 74 6.14 -0.15 -8.11
CA TYR A 74 6.71 -0.58 -6.83
C TYR A 74 6.21 0.33 -5.71
N GLY A 75 5.65 -0.27 -4.66
CA GLY A 75 5.19 0.45 -3.49
C GLY A 75 5.57 -0.27 -2.20
N ASN A 76 5.94 0.50 -1.19
CA ASN A 76 6.36 -0.02 0.12
C ASN A 76 5.51 0.54 1.27
N SER A 77 4.30 0.96 0.97
CA SER A 77 3.30 1.43 1.93
C SER A 77 1.96 0.72 1.73
N ALA A 78 1.16 0.64 2.80
CA ALA A 78 -0.24 0.26 2.79
C ALA A 78 -1.10 1.48 3.09
N PHE A 79 -2.38 1.42 2.75
CA PHE A 79 -3.34 2.50 2.95
C PHE A 79 -4.52 2.01 3.79
N LEU A 80 -4.98 2.85 4.72
CA LEU A 80 -6.22 2.69 5.46
C LEU A 80 -7.16 3.83 5.06
N VAL A 81 -8.39 3.52 4.68
CA VAL A 81 -9.39 4.54 4.34
C VAL A 81 -9.90 5.18 5.64
N ILE A 82 -9.63 6.49 5.82
CA ILE A 82 -10.13 7.27 6.96
C ILE A 82 -11.56 7.74 6.67
N SER A 83 -11.78 8.27 5.47
CA SER A 83 -13.09 8.74 5.02
C SER A 83 -13.18 8.72 3.49
N GLY A 84 -14.40 8.71 2.96
CA GLY A 84 -14.65 8.55 1.54
C GLY A 84 -14.61 7.10 1.08
N GLN A 85 -14.44 6.90 -0.21
CA GLN A 85 -14.40 5.58 -0.84
C GLN A 85 -13.31 5.53 -1.91
N VAL A 86 -12.78 4.33 -2.13
CA VAL A 86 -11.87 4.05 -3.25
C VAL A 86 -12.36 2.83 -4.02
N ARG A 87 -12.00 2.77 -5.30
CA ARG A 87 -12.29 1.64 -6.20
C ARG A 87 -11.02 0.89 -6.52
N VAL A 88 -11.04 -0.40 -6.28
CA VAL A 88 -9.99 -1.31 -6.72
C VAL A 88 -10.40 -1.89 -8.05
N VAL A 89 -9.61 -1.66 -9.09
CA VAL A 89 -9.84 -2.26 -10.42
C VAL A 89 -9.36 -3.70 -10.38
N LEU A 90 -10.29 -4.61 -10.69
CA LEU A 90 -10.01 -6.04 -10.73
C LEU A 90 -9.50 -6.47 -12.10
N PRO A 91 -8.80 -7.62 -12.20
CA PRO A 91 -8.35 -8.14 -13.50
C PRO A 91 -9.49 -8.36 -14.51
N PRO A 92 -9.26 -8.10 -15.82
CA PRO A 92 -8.07 -7.45 -16.36
C PRO A 92 -7.99 -5.99 -15.95
N GLY A 93 -6.79 -5.50 -15.56
CA GLY A 93 -6.55 -4.14 -15.09
C GLY A 93 -6.83 -3.06 -16.15
N LEU A 94 -6.48 -1.82 -15.84
CA LEU A 94 -6.61 -0.71 -16.78
C LEU A 94 -5.51 -0.78 -17.86
N PRO A 95 -5.79 -0.33 -19.11
CA PRO A 95 -4.77 -0.16 -20.12
C PRO A 95 -3.64 0.77 -19.66
N GLU A 96 -2.39 0.48 -20.06
CA GLU A 96 -1.21 1.28 -19.70
C GLU A 96 -1.36 2.77 -20.02
N THR A 97 -2.06 3.09 -21.11
CA THR A 97 -2.37 4.47 -21.51
C THR A 97 -3.26 5.19 -20.50
N MET A 98 -4.21 4.49 -19.88
CA MET A 98 -5.05 5.05 -18.81
C MET A 98 -4.29 5.21 -17.49
N LEU A 99 -3.21 4.44 -17.30
CA LEU A 99 -2.32 4.57 -16.16
C LEU A 99 -1.27 5.68 -16.35
N GLY A 100 -1.38 6.45 -17.44
CA GLY A 100 -0.44 7.52 -17.77
C GLY A 100 0.94 6.98 -18.11
N ARG A 101 1.08 5.74 -18.57
CA ARG A 101 2.33 5.17 -19.02
C ARG A 101 2.44 5.28 -20.54
N ALA A 102 3.62 5.64 -21.04
CA ALA A 102 3.92 5.50 -22.45
C ALA A 102 3.88 4.03 -22.85
N PRO A 103 3.42 3.67 -24.08
CA PRO A 103 3.48 2.29 -24.56
C PRO A 103 4.90 1.76 -24.40
N SER A 104 5.04 0.64 -23.70
CA SER A 104 6.33 0.06 -23.35
C SER A 104 7.14 -0.28 -24.60
N GLU A 105 8.09 0.56 -24.98
CA GLU A 105 9.21 0.11 -25.80
C GLU A 105 9.98 -0.95 -25.00
N LYS A 106 10.23 -2.11 -25.61
CA LYS A 106 10.95 -3.23 -24.97
C LYS A 106 12.26 -2.74 -24.38
N LYS A 107 12.29 -2.51 -23.05
CA LYS A 107 13.49 -2.06 -22.36
C LYS A 107 14.59 -3.07 -22.52
N SER A 108 15.79 -2.60 -22.90
CA SER A 108 17.00 -3.43 -22.97
C SER A 108 17.28 -4.06 -21.59
N LEU A 109 17.78 -5.30 -21.56
CA LEU A 109 18.19 -6.00 -20.35
C LEU A 109 19.11 -5.17 -19.45
N LEU A 110 19.93 -4.28 -20.01
CA LEU A 110 20.83 -3.38 -19.29
C LEU A 110 20.06 -2.31 -18.48
N GLN A 111 18.92 -1.82 -18.99
CA GLN A 111 18.06 -0.86 -18.27
C GLN A 111 17.31 -1.52 -17.12
N ALA A 112 16.91 -2.78 -17.26
CA ALA A 112 16.28 -3.54 -16.18
C ALA A 112 17.25 -3.78 -15.00
N VAL A 113 18.53 -4.06 -15.28
CA VAL A 113 19.56 -4.22 -14.24
C VAL A 113 19.87 -2.90 -13.55
N ALA A 114 19.92 -1.78 -14.28
CA ALA A 114 20.14 -0.45 -13.68
C ALA A 114 19.01 -0.02 -12.74
N GLN A 115 17.79 -0.52 -12.96
CA GLN A 115 16.62 -0.22 -12.12
C GLN A 115 16.69 -0.91 -10.74
N LEU A 116 17.37 -2.06 -10.63
CA LEU A 116 17.61 -2.76 -9.36
C LEU A 116 18.49 -1.98 -8.37
N TRP A 117 19.30 -1.05 -8.86
CA TRP A 117 20.24 -0.26 -8.03
C TRP A 117 19.69 1.11 -7.64
N ARG A 118 18.57 1.54 -8.19
CA ARG A 118 17.89 2.79 -7.81
C ARG A 118 16.73 2.47 -6.88
N ASN A 119 17.03 2.44 -5.58
CA ASN A 119 15.99 2.44 -4.54
C ASN A 119 15.60 3.90 -4.29
N PRO A 120 14.48 4.40 -4.84
CA PRO A 120 14.08 5.78 -4.58
C PRO A 120 13.68 5.95 -3.11
N PRO A 121 13.95 7.11 -2.53
CA PRO A 121 13.66 7.39 -1.12
C PRO A 121 12.16 7.48 -0.80
N TYR A 122 11.31 7.51 -1.83
CA TYR A 122 9.87 7.67 -1.68
C TYR A 122 9.13 6.32 -1.66
N PRO A 123 8.07 6.19 -0.83
CA PRO A 123 7.32 4.94 -0.69
C PRO A 123 6.54 4.53 -1.95
N GLU A 124 6.17 5.47 -2.80
CA GLU A 124 5.53 5.22 -4.08
C GLU A 124 6.43 5.72 -5.21
N VAL A 125 6.91 4.79 -6.05
CA VAL A 125 7.74 5.14 -7.21
C VAL A 125 6.83 5.43 -8.38
N ARG A 126 6.65 6.71 -8.67
CA ARG A 126 5.99 7.15 -9.89
C ARG A 126 7.07 7.59 -10.86
N ASP A 127 7.15 6.94 -12.03
CA ASP A 127 8.00 7.45 -13.11
C ASP A 127 7.54 8.88 -13.47
N SER A 128 8.50 9.82 -13.56
CA SER A 128 8.22 11.21 -13.92
C SER A 128 7.58 11.27 -15.31
N TYR A 129 6.34 11.75 -15.37
CA TYR A 129 5.59 11.85 -16.61
C TYR A 129 5.98 13.09 -17.39
N THR A 130 6.25 12.90 -18.66
CA THR A 130 5.96 13.91 -19.67
C THR A 130 4.45 13.87 -19.90
N ALA A 131 3.79 14.95 -19.51
CA ALA A 131 2.35 15.14 -19.70
C ALA A 131 2.04 15.27 -21.20
N GLU A 132 1.99 14.13 -21.91
CA GLU A 132 1.26 14.06 -23.18
C GLU A 132 -0.16 13.68 -22.84
N GLU A 133 -1.09 14.52 -23.28
CA GLU A 133 -2.54 14.34 -23.13
C GLU A 133 -2.97 13.00 -23.73
N ASN A 134 -2.97 11.95 -22.90
CA ASN A 134 -3.63 10.70 -23.26
C ASN A 134 -5.14 10.86 -23.01
N LYS A 135 -5.95 10.46 -23.99
CA LYS A 135 -7.41 10.48 -23.88
C LYS A 135 -7.84 9.73 -22.60
N GLY A 136 -8.45 10.45 -21.67
CA GLY A 136 -9.05 9.90 -20.47
C GLY A 136 -8.22 10.06 -19.18
N THR A 137 -6.97 10.54 -19.28
CA THR A 137 -6.11 10.73 -18.11
C THR A 137 -5.47 12.12 -18.15
N ALA A 138 -5.40 12.80 -17.02
CA ALA A 138 -4.72 14.07 -16.87
C ALA A 138 -3.90 14.07 -15.58
N SER A 139 -2.99 15.05 -15.43
CA SER A 139 -2.21 15.23 -14.20
C SER A 139 -2.59 16.54 -13.53
N ARG A 140 -2.60 16.53 -12.20
CA ARG A 140 -2.76 17.74 -11.38
C ARG A 140 -1.80 17.72 -10.21
N ILE A 141 -1.49 18.91 -9.68
CA ILE A 141 -0.71 19.03 -8.45
C ILE A 141 -1.67 18.86 -7.27
N GLY A 142 -1.45 17.86 -6.42
CA GLY A 142 -2.21 17.66 -5.19
C GLY A 142 -1.89 18.73 -4.14
N GLY A 143 -2.68 18.75 -3.06
CA GLY A 143 -2.49 19.70 -1.95
C GLY A 143 -1.16 19.53 -1.20
N ASP A 144 -0.50 18.40 -1.35
CA ASP A 144 0.84 18.03 -0.86
C ASP A 144 1.97 18.33 -1.87
N GLN A 145 1.67 19.07 -2.95
CA GLN A 145 2.57 19.42 -4.06
C GLN A 145 3.08 18.22 -4.89
N GLU A 146 2.55 17.04 -4.68
CA GLU A 146 2.84 15.88 -5.53
C GLU A 146 1.99 15.91 -6.81
N ALA A 147 2.62 15.63 -7.96
CA ALA A 147 1.91 15.48 -9.22
C ALA A 147 1.11 14.16 -9.18
N ARG A 148 -0.19 14.25 -9.43
CA ARG A 148 -1.09 13.08 -9.43
C ARG A 148 -1.71 12.89 -10.80
N ILE A 149 -1.89 11.64 -11.15
CA ILE A 149 -2.66 11.24 -12.31
C ILE A 149 -4.08 11.02 -11.84
N PHE A 150 -5.04 11.50 -12.60
CA PHE A 150 -6.45 11.25 -12.36
C PHE A 150 -7.16 10.79 -13.63
N ILE A 151 -8.19 10.00 -13.45
CA ILE A 151 -9.07 9.53 -14.50
C ILE A 151 -10.17 10.57 -14.70
N GLN A 152 -10.31 11.08 -15.93
CA GLN A 152 -11.30 12.11 -16.25
C GLN A 152 -12.72 11.56 -16.31
N ASP A 153 -12.87 10.29 -16.67
CA ASP A 153 -14.16 9.63 -16.84
C ASP A 153 -14.24 8.36 -15.95
N VAL A 154 -14.38 8.58 -14.66
CA VAL A 154 -14.57 7.52 -13.67
C VAL A 154 -15.80 6.65 -13.98
N PRO A 155 -16.98 7.22 -14.35
CA PRO A 155 -18.15 6.42 -14.69
C PRO A 155 -17.90 5.39 -15.79
N THR A 156 -17.16 5.75 -16.84
CA THR A 156 -16.81 4.79 -17.90
C THR A 156 -15.95 3.66 -17.37
N VAL A 157 -14.94 3.95 -16.55
CA VAL A 157 -14.10 2.90 -15.94
C VAL A 157 -14.93 1.96 -15.07
N LEU A 158 -15.86 2.52 -14.27
CA LEU A 158 -16.72 1.70 -13.40
C LEU A 158 -17.72 0.83 -14.20
N ASN A 159 -18.09 1.25 -15.40
CA ASN A 159 -18.99 0.48 -16.26
C ASN A 159 -18.26 -0.57 -17.10
N GLU A 160 -17.04 -0.29 -17.55
CA GLU A 160 -16.28 -1.16 -18.46
C GLU A 160 -15.38 -2.17 -17.69
N HIS A 161 -15.01 -1.87 -16.46
CA HIS A 161 -14.13 -2.69 -15.64
C HIS A 161 -14.83 -3.18 -14.38
N ARG A 162 -14.51 -4.41 -13.99
CA ARG A 162 -14.95 -4.93 -12.69
C ARG A 162 -14.18 -4.20 -11.59
N THR A 163 -14.91 -3.67 -10.61
CA THR A 163 -14.31 -2.97 -9.49
C THR A 163 -14.85 -3.48 -8.16
N ALA A 164 -14.03 -3.38 -7.11
CA ALA A 164 -14.46 -3.56 -5.72
C ALA A 164 -14.38 -2.22 -5.00
N THR A 165 -15.35 -1.93 -4.14
CA THR A 165 -15.38 -0.71 -3.32
C THR A 165 -14.73 -0.99 -1.98
N LEU A 166 -13.88 -0.06 -1.53
CA LEU A 166 -13.35 -0.02 -0.18
C LEU A 166 -13.77 1.31 0.46
N GLY A 167 -14.29 1.23 1.69
CA GLY A 167 -14.78 2.36 2.47
C GLY A 167 -13.97 2.59 3.75
N ALA A 168 -14.47 3.50 4.60
CA ALA A 168 -13.80 3.83 5.87
C ALA A 168 -13.56 2.56 6.72
N GLY A 169 -12.33 2.41 7.22
CA GLY A 169 -11.85 1.25 7.96
C GLY A 169 -11.21 0.16 7.12
N ASP A 170 -11.41 0.16 5.79
CA ASP A 170 -10.78 -0.83 4.91
C ASP A 170 -9.31 -0.49 4.65
N MET A 171 -8.49 -1.55 4.54
CA MET A 171 -7.06 -1.46 4.24
C MET A 171 -6.75 -2.06 2.88
N PHE A 172 -5.75 -1.50 2.18
CA PHE A 172 -5.24 -2.01 0.91
C PHE A 172 -3.75 -1.68 0.69
N GLY A 173 -3.15 -2.26 -0.34
CA GLY A 173 -1.72 -2.07 -0.66
C GLY A 173 -0.76 -2.84 0.24
N GLU A 174 -1.27 -3.63 1.19
CA GLU A 174 -0.51 -4.45 2.14
C GLU A 174 0.37 -5.50 1.46
N ILE A 175 -0.06 -6.03 0.32
CA ILE A 175 0.69 -7.06 -0.44
C ILE A 175 2.05 -6.51 -0.85
N ALA A 176 2.06 -5.37 -1.53
CA ALA A 176 3.31 -4.74 -1.97
C ALA A 176 4.13 -4.23 -0.79
N ALA A 177 3.48 -3.68 0.25
CA ALA A 177 4.16 -3.17 1.44
C ALA A 177 4.92 -4.26 2.21
N LEU A 178 4.32 -5.44 2.37
CA LEU A 178 4.94 -6.56 3.10
C LEU A 178 5.87 -7.39 2.22
N GLY A 179 5.47 -7.64 0.97
CA GLY A 179 6.22 -8.44 0.01
C GLY A 179 7.34 -7.68 -0.71
N ARG A 180 7.39 -6.34 -0.59
CA ARG A 180 8.28 -5.48 -1.38
C ARG A 180 8.20 -5.78 -2.88
N SER A 181 6.99 -6.01 -3.33
CA SER A 181 6.66 -6.37 -4.70
C SER A 181 5.97 -5.22 -5.42
N GLN A 182 5.64 -5.44 -6.66
CA GLN A 182 4.80 -4.51 -7.42
C GLN A 182 3.36 -4.51 -6.89
N ARG A 183 2.65 -3.40 -7.09
CA ARG A 183 1.23 -3.27 -6.83
C ARG A 183 0.46 -4.25 -7.72
N THR A 184 -0.44 -4.98 -7.14
CA THR A 184 -1.23 -6.03 -7.82
C THR A 184 -2.55 -5.52 -8.40
N ALA A 185 -2.89 -4.27 -8.14
CA ALA A 185 -4.11 -3.65 -8.64
C ALA A 185 -3.95 -2.13 -8.72
N THR A 186 -4.75 -1.51 -9.59
CA THR A 186 -4.93 -0.06 -9.60
C THR A 186 -6.06 0.33 -8.66
N VAL A 187 -5.84 1.37 -7.86
CA VAL A 187 -6.85 1.93 -6.95
C VAL A 187 -7.02 3.41 -7.28
N LEU A 188 -8.27 3.82 -7.44
CA LEU A 188 -8.67 5.21 -7.70
C LEU A 188 -9.65 5.70 -6.64
N SER A 189 -9.68 6.99 -6.39
CA SER A 189 -10.64 7.61 -5.49
C SER A 189 -11.99 7.75 -6.18
N ASP A 190 -13.06 7.33 -5.49
CA ASP A 190 -14.45 7.47 -5.92
C ASP A 190 -15.08 8.58 -5.07
N GLY A 191 -14.95 9.81 -5.56
CA GLY A 191 -15.20 11.02 -4.79
C GLY A 191 -14.01 11.45 -3.90
N PRO A 192 -14.19 12.51 -3.08
CA PRO A 192 -13.18 12.94 -2.13
C PRO A 192 -12.90 11.87 -1.08
N ALA A 193 -11.63 11.51 -0.87
CA ALA A 193 -11.22 10.53 0.11
C ALA A 193 -10.01 10.99 0.92
N GLU A 194 -9.95 10.59 2.18
CA GLU A 194 -8.82 10.80 3.07
C GLU A 194 -8.28 9.43 3.49
N LEU A 195 -7.00 9.21 3.26
CA LEU A 195 -6.32 7.94 3.50
C LEU A 195 -5.17 8.13 4.47
N LEU A 196 -4.96 7.16 5.36
CA LEU A 196 -3.73 7.02 6.11
C LEU A 196 -2.78 6.12 5.33
N GLU A 197 -1.69 6.67 4.87
CA GLU A 197 -0.60 5.90 4.28
C GLU A 197 0.36 5.45 5.37
N ILE A 198 0.65 4.15 5.43
CA ILE A 198 1.48 3.50 6.45
C ILE A 198 2.64 2.83 5.73
N ARG A 199 3.85 3.32 5.92
CA ARG A 199 5.02 2.67 5.32
C ARG A 199 5.32 1.32 5.97
N TRP A 200 5.99 0.43 5.23
CA TRP A 200 6.20 -0.97 5.60
C TRP A 200 6.84 -1.16 6.99
N GLN A 201 7.71 -0.25 7.44
CA GLN A 201 8.34 -0.33 8.76
C GLN A 201 7.30 -0.25 9.88
N GLY A 202 6.42 0.75 9.82
CA GLY A 202 5.32 0.90 10.79
C GLY A 202 4.35 -0.27 10.73
N LEU A 203 3.94 -0.66 9.52
CA LEU A 203 3.06 -1.81 9.31
C LEU A 203 3.64 -3.09 9.92
N ARG A 204 4.92 -3.38 9.68
CA ARG A 204 5.64 -4.52 10.26
C ARG A 204 5.68 -4.47 11.78
N ASP A 205 6.01 -3.30 12.35
CA ASP A 205 6.18 -3.15 13.78
C ASP A 205 4.86 -3.28 14.54
N ILE A 206 3.74 -2.81 13.97
CA ILE A 206 2.39 -3.02 14.51
C ILE A 206 2.01 -4.50 14.40
N ARG A 207 2.17 -5.11 13.21
CA ARG A 207 1.82 -6.51 12.95
C ARG A 207 2.56 -7.49 13.88
N ARG A 208 3.80 -7.17 14.28
CA ARG A 208 4.58 -8.00 15.21
C ARG A 208 4.06 -7.98 16.66
N ARG A 209 3.30 -6.95 17.05
CA ARG A 209 2.86 -6.73 18.44
C ARG A 209 1.39 -6.99 18.65
N VAL A 210 0.58 -6.84 17.63
CA VAL A 210 -0.87 -6.96 17.71
C VAL A 210 -1.33 -8.15 16.90
N ASP A 211 -1.65 -9.26 17.59
CA ASP A 211 -2.00 -10.54 16.95
C ASP A 211 -3.25 -10.44 16.08
N ASP A 212 -4.27 -9.70 16.53
CA ASP A 212 -5.51 -9.58 15.77
C ASP A 212 -5.31 -8.72 14.52
N PHE A 213 -4.49 -7.67 14.59
CA PHE A 213 -4.07 -6.92 13.42
C PHE A 213 -3.25 -7.79 12.45
N ARG A 214 -2.33 -8.60 12.98
CA ARG A 214 -1.57 -9.57 12.18
C ARG A 214 -2.50 -10.53 11.44
N LYS A 215 -3.43 -11.17 12.15
CA LYS A 215 -4.41 -12.10 11.57
C LYS A 215 -5.27 -11.43 10.49
N HIS A 216 -5.69 -10.18 10.74
CA HIS A 216 -6.45 -9.41 9.77
C HIS A 216 -5.65 -9.14 8.49
N VAL A 217 -4.42 -8.62 8.62
CA VAL A 217 -3.55 -8.33 7.47
C VAL A 217 -3.17 -9.62 6.73
N ASP A 218 -2.88 -10.71 7.44
CA ASP A 218 -2.56 -12.02 6.85
C ASP A 218 -3.75 -12.62 6.10
N ARG A 219 -4.98 -12.38 6.58
CA ARG A 219 -6.21 -12.77 5.88
C ARG A 219 -6.37 -11.97 4.59
N LEU A 220 -6.24 -10.63 4.63
CA LEU A 220 -6.30 -9.79 3.44
C LEU A 220 -5.25 -10.20 2.39
N TYR A 221 -4.04 -10.47 2.86
CA TYR A 221 -2.96 -10.95 1.99
C TYR A 221 -3.32 -12.27 1.31
N ARG A 222 -3.87 -13.23 2.04
CA ARG A 222 -4.32 -14.53 1.48
C ARG A 222 -5.42 -14.36 0.45
N GLU A 223 -6.50 -13.69 0.85
CA GLU A 223 -7.68 -13.53 0.00
C GLU A 223 -7.35 -12.82 -1.32
N ARG A 224 -6.45 -11.84 -1.28
CA ARG A 224 -6.14 -11.00 -2.43
C ARG A 224 -4.97 -11.50 -3.27
N SER A 225 -3.93 -12.09 -2.65
CA SER A 225 -2.74 -12.53 -3.37
C SER A 225 -2.87 -13.95 -3.90
N LEU A 226 -3.54 -14.84 -3.18
CA LEU A 226 -3.63 -16.24 -3.56
C LEU A 226 -4.40 -16.41 -4.86
N ALA A 227 -5.53 -15.70 -5.02
CA ALA A 227 -6.29 -15.75 -6.27
C ALA A 227 -5.45 -15.32 -7.48
N SER A 228 -4.68 -14.24 -7.35
CA SER A 228 -3.79 -13.75 -8.40
C SER A 228 -2.65 -14.74 -8.68
N HIS A 229 -2.07 -15.34 -7.66
CA HIS A 229 -1.02 -16.35 -7.83
C HIS A 229 -1.53 -17.63 -8.49
N LEU A 230 -2.71 -18.10 -8.11
CA LEU A 230 -3.34 -19.27 -8.74
C LEU A 230 -3.60 -19.01 -10.23
N GLN A 231 -4.16 -17.85 -10.57
CA GLN A 231 -4.41 -17.47 -11.97
C GLN A 231 -3.11 -17.33 -12.81
N ALA A 232 -2.04 -16.84 -12.20
CA ALA A 232 -0.74 -16.73 -12.85
C ALA A 232 -0.02 -18.09 -13.02
N THR A 233 -0.43 -19.12 -12.27
CA THR A 233 0.21 -20.43 -12.32
C THR A 233 -0.35 -21.25 -13.50
N PRO A 234 0.50 -21.76 -14.42
CA PRO A 234 0.04 -22.45 -15.64
C PRO A 234 -0.94 -23.62 -15.40
N MET A 235 -0.79 -24.30 -14.25
CA MET A 235 -1.66 -25.42 -13.86
C MET A 235 -3.12 -24.98 -13.63
N PHE A 236 -3.36 -23.74 -13.22
CA PHE A 236 -4.69 -23.24 -12.82
C PHE A 236 -5.29 -22.25 -13.82
N GLN A 237 -4.57 -21.87 -14.90
CA GLN A 237 -5.03 -20.89 -15.88
C GLN A 237 -6.33 -21.24 -16.59
N HIS A 238 -6.68 -22.52 -16.64
CA HIS A 238 -7.91 -23.01 -17.26
C HIS A 238 -9.11 -23.06 -16.31
N LEU A 239 -8.92 -22.74 -15.02
CA LEU A 239 -9.99 -22.71 -14.06
C LEU A 239 -10.78 -21.40 -14.15
N ASP A 240 -12.10 -21.50 -13.99
CA ASP A 240 -12.96 -20.34 -13.85
C ASP A 240 -12.81 -19.68 -12.47
N GLN A 241 -13.36 -18.48 -12.34
CA GLN A 241 -13.25 -17.70 -11.09
C GLN A 241 -13.90 -18.41 -9.89
N GLU A 242 -14.95 -19.18 -10.12
CA GLU A 242 -15.64 -19.89 -9.04
C GLU A 242 -14.77 -21.04 -8.50
N ALA A 243 -14.10 -21.78 -9.38
CA ALA A 243 -13.14 -22.80 -8.98
C ALA A 243 -11.93 -22.20 -8.26
N ILE A 244 -11.40 -21.07 -8.73
CA ILE A 244 -10.31 -20.33 -8.04
C ILE A 244 -10.76 -19.91 -6.63
N ASN A 245 -11.95 -19.34 -6.48
CA ASN A 245 -12.45 -18.91 -5.18
C ASN A 245 -12.59 -20.09 -4.21
N ARG A 246 -13.11 -21.22 -4.67
CA ARG A 246 -13.19 -22.46 -3.83
C ARG A 246 -11.81 -22.92 -3.37
N ILE A 247 -10.80 -22.90 -4.25
CA ILE A 247 -9.43 -23.26 -3.88
C ILE A 247 -8.88 -22.26 -2.84
N VAL A 248 -9.14 -20.96 -3.00
CA VAL A 248 -8.72 -19.93 -2.03
C VAL A 248 -9.35 -20.19 -0.65
N ASP A 249 -10.66 -20.48 -0.61
CA ASP A 249 -11.40 -20.72 0.64
C ASP A 249 -10.92 -21.98 1.37
N GLU A 250 -10.56 -23.03 0.63
CA GLU A 250 -10.09 -24.31 1.17
C GLU A 250 -8.59 -24.34 1.47
N THR A 251 -7.82 -23.34 1.00
CA THR A 251 -6.36 -23.31 1.18
C THR A 251 -5.97 -22.93 2.60
N LEU A 252 -5.22 -23.80 3.26
CA LEU A 252 -4.61 -23.51 4.55
C LEU A 252 -3.28 -22.75 4.32
N PHE A 253 -3.16 -21.60 4.96
CA PHE A 253 -1.93 -20.82 4.93
C PHE A 253 -1.04 -21.18 6.11
N GLU A 254 0.03 -21.88 5.86
CA GLU A 254 1.04 -22.21 6.88
C GLU A 254 2.25 -21.29 6.73
N THR A 255 2.61 -20.60 7.81
CA THR A 255 3.87 -19.85 7.90
C THR A 255 4.93 -20.75 8.56
N TYR A 256 5.92 -21.15 7.79
CA TYR A 256 7.09 -21.87 8.32
C TYR A 256 8.07 -20.85 8.92
N GLY A 257 7.93 -20.62 10.23
CA GLY A 257 8.81 -19.81 11.05
C GLY A 257 8.67 -18.29 10.90
N ASP A 258 9.18 -17.59 11.88
CA ASP A 258 9.41 -16.13 11.83
C ASP A 258 10.68 -15.84 11.00
N PHE A 259 10.58 -15.97 9.69
CA PHE A 259 11.70 -15.71 8.81
C PHE A 259 11.91 -14.20 8.65
N ASP A 260 12.77 -13.64 9.48
CA ASP A 260 13.21 -12.24 9.33
C ASP A 260 14.42 -12.17 8.39
N TRP A 261 14.16 -11.91 7.12
CA TRP A 261 15.18 -11.71 6.08
C TRP A 261 16.24 -10.68 6.47
N HIS A 262 15.87 -9.67 7.22
CA HIS A 262 16.79 -8.60 7.62
C HIS A 262 17.79 -9.11 8.68
N THR A 263 17.31 -9.86 9.65
CA THR A 263 18.15 -10.48 10.68
C THR A 263 19.08 -11.56 10.08
N GLN A 264 18.59 -12.33 9.11
CA GLN A 264 19.45 -13.31 8.42
C GLN A 264 20.48 -12.65 7.50
N TYR A 265 20.10 -11.61 6.76
CA TYR A 265 21.06 -10.87 5.94
C TYR A 265 22.15 -10.21 6.78
N GLN A 266 21.80 -9.64 7.94
CA GLN A 266 22.80 -9.09 8.86
C GLN A 266 23.73 -10.18 9.40
N ARG A 267 23.20 -11.34 9.81
CA ARG A 267 24.03 -12.47 10.26
C ARG A 267 24.98 -12.98 9.19
N SER A 268 24.51 -13.17 7.96
CA SER A 268 25.36 -13.64 6.86
C SER A 268 26.43 -12.62 6.46
N ARG A 269 26.19 -11.33 6.69
CA ARG A 269 27.20 -10.29 6.45
C ARG A 269 28.25 -10.22 7.55
N ASP A 270 27.85 -10.45 8.80
CA ASP A 270 28.76 -10.41 9.96
C ASP A 270 29.59 -11.70 10.08
N GLU A 271 29.19 -12.78 9.37
CA GLU A 271 29.92 -14.05 9.28
C GLU A 271 30.85 -14.13 8.05
N SER A 272 30.87 -13.10 7.18
CA SER A 272 31.73 -13.01 5.98
C SER A 272 32.89 -12.06 6.19
#